data_2894150ac971c0c5e94e308a3d0e8c00
#
_entry.id   2894150ac971c0c5e94e308a3d0e8c00
#
_cell.length_a   1.000
_cell.length_b   1.000
_cell.length_c   1.000
_cell.angle_alpha   90.00
_cell.angle_beta   90.00
_cell.angle_gamma   90.00
#
_symmetry.space_group_name_H-M   'P 1'
#
loop_
_entity.id
_entity.type
_entity.pdbx_description
1 polymer ?
#
loop_
_entity_poly.entity_id
_entity_poly.type
_entity_poly.pdbx_seq_one_letter_code
_entity_poly.pdbx_strand_id
1 'polypeptide(L)'
;MDNSVIVSLRDIVVEFDGQRILDGLNLDIHDKEFVTLLGPSGCGKTTTLRLIAGFLEPNSGKVLLKGENITGVPPYKRPVNTVFQKYALFPHLNVFENVAFGLRLKKMDEETIRRKVRNMLEVVGLKGFERRSISQMSGGQQQRVAIARSLVNEPEILLLDEPLGALDLKLRKEMQLELKRLQREMNITFIYVTHDQEEALTMSDTVVVMNGGKVQQIGTPEDIYNEPKNAFVADFIGDSNIVDGVMHRDFLVSFSGVEFPCVDRGFAREQSVQVVVRPEDIEVVSPVEGQLVGVVNDVIFKGVHFEMHVECEGREWLIHSTRACTPGETIGMRIGPNEIHIMARSEG
;
A
#
# COMPACT_ATOMS: atom_id res chain seq x y z
N MET A 1 20.05 4.60 10.55
CA MET A 1 20.10 4.19 9.14
C MET A 1 20.29 5.44 8.33
N ASP A 2 21.19 5.42 7.35
CA ASP A 2 21.46 6.58 6.49
C ASP A 2 20.19 6.80 5.64
N ASN A 3 19.42 7.84 5.95
CA ASN A 3 18.08 8.09 5.37
C ASN A 3 18.23 8.85 4.04
N SER A 4 19.14 8.39 3.18
CA SER A 4 19.43 9.05 1.89
C SER A 4 18.27 8.80 0.91
N VAL A 5 17.85 9.87 0.24
CA VAL A 5 16.81 9.80 -0.80
C VAL A 5 17.42 9.20 -2.06
N ILE A 6 16.85 8.09 -2.55
CA ILE A 6 17.28 7.43 -3.79
C ILE A 6 16.51 7.94 -5.01
N VAL A 7 15.18 8.16 -4.89
CA VAL A 7 14.34 8.73 -5.96
C VAL A 7 13.65 9.97 -5.46
N SER A 8 13.67 11.05 -6.25
CA SER A 8 12.86 12.24 -6.01
C SER A 8 12.05 12.60 -7.25
N LEU A 9 10.76 12.75 -7.07
CA LEU A 9 9.85 13.34 -8.04
C LEU A 9 9.58 14.78 -7.63
N ARG A 10 9.72 15.74 -8.54
CA ARG A 10 9.56 17.17 -8.26
C ARG A 10 8.61 17.79 -9.27
N ASP A 11 7.47 18.29 -8.77
CA ASP A 11 6.43 19.00 -9.53
C ASP A 11 6.00 18.27 -10.80
N ILE A 12 5.88 16.95 -10.71
CA ILE A 12 5.56 16.10 -11.84
C ILE A 12 4.12 16.32 -12.31
N VAL A 13 3.98 16.69 -13.57
CA VAL A 13 2.69 16.74 -14.28
C VAL A 13 2.72 15.74 -15.42
N VAL A 14 1.68 14.93 -15.52
CA VAL A 14 1.44 14.02 -16.64
C VAL A 14 0.02 14.21 -17.13
N GLU A 15 -0.12 14.42 -18.44
CA GLU A 15 -1.38 14.62 -19.10
C GLU A 15 -1.47 13.73 -20.35
N PHE A 16 -2.63 13.08 -20.55
CA PHE A 16 -2.97 12.34 -21.76
C PHE A 16 -4.31 12.85 -22.29
N ASP A 17 -4.35 13.22 -23.55
CA ASP A 17 -5.56 13.67 -24.25
C ASP A 17 -6.33 14.79 -23.50
N GLY A 18 -5.60 15.72 -22.88
CA GLY A 18 -6.16 16.82 -22.09
C GLY A 18 -6.58 16.45 -20.67
N GLN A 19 -6.44 15.18 -20.25
CA GLN A 19 -6.72 14.73 -18.91
C GLN A 19 -5.44 14.64 -18.08
N ARG A 20 -5.38 15.37 -16.97
CA ARG A 20 -4.28 15.27 -16.01
C ARG A 20 -4.40 14.00 -15.19
N ILE A 21 -3.35 13.17 -15.27
CA ILE A 21 -3.21 11.93 -14.51
C ILE A 21 -2.35 12.14 -13.26
N LEU A 22 -1.33 12.99 -13.36
CA LEU A 22 -0.56 13.46 -12.21
C LEU A 22 -0.53 14.99 -12.24
N ASP A 23 -0.77 15.62 -11.09
CA ASP A 23 -0.91 17.06 -10.96
C ASP A 23 0.00 17.61 -9.86
N GLY A 24 1.24 17.98 -10.26
CA GLY A 24 2.23 18.52 -9.35
C GLY A 24 2.74 17.51 -8.31
N LEU A 25 2.91 16.23 -8.70
CA LEU A 25 3.34 15.19 -7.79
C LEU A 25 4.76 15.45 -7.27
N ASN A 26 4.88 15.51 -5.93
CA ASN A 26 6.14 15.54 -5.21
C ASN A 26 6.24 14.30 -4.34
N LEU A 27 7.35 13.55 -4.44
CA LEU A 27 7.57 12.31 -3.70
C LEU A 27 9.07 12.05 -3.53
N ASP A 28 9.48 11.76 -2.30
CA ASP A 28 10.80 11.23 -1.98
C ASP A 28 10.69 9.77 -1.56
N ILE A 29 11.57 8.94 -2.08
CA ILE A 29 11.73 7.52 -1.76
C ILE A 29 13.13 7.33 -1.22
N HIS A 30 13.26 6.68 -0.06
CA HIS A 30 14.54 6.48 0.60
C HIS A 30 15.22 5.19 0.13
N ASP A 31 16.54 5.15 0.31
CA ASP A 31 17.33 3.97 -0.08
C ASP A 31 17.00 2.77 0.82
N LYS A 32 16.89 1.59 0.19
CA LYS A 32 16.70 0.29 0.86
C LYS A 32 15.38 0.13 1.62
N GLU A 33 14.38 0.95 1.32
CA GLU A 33 13.03 0.77 1.87
C GLU A 33 12.11 -0.02 0.91
N PHE A 34 11.06 -0.60 1.47
CA PHE A 34 9.93 -1.14 0.74
C PHE A 34 8.83 -0.09 0.73
N VAL A 35 8.67 0.62 -0.39
CA VAL A 35 7.64 1.67 -0.55
C VAL A 35 6.49 1.14 -1.37
N THR A 36 5.27 1.32 -0.87
CA THR A 36 4.07 0.99 -1.63
C THR A 36 3.31 2.24 -2.06
N LEU A 37 3.05 2.36 -3.36
CA LEU A 37 2.08 3.30 -3.93
C LEU A 37 0.70 2.64 -3.90
N LEU A 38 -0.18 3.13 -3.04
CA LEU A 38 -1.50 2.58 -2.78
C LEU A 38 -2.58 3.58 -3.21
N GLY A 39 -3.71 3.10 -3.73
CA GLY A 39 -4.84 3.97 -4.12
C GLY A 39 -5.80 3.30 -5.09
N PRO A 40 -6.93 3.91 -5.40
CA PRO A 40 -7.92 3.37 -6.34
C PRO A 40 -7.37 3.28 -7.77
N SER A 41 -8.08 2.53 -8.63
CA SER A 41 -7.74 2.42 -10.04
C SER A 41 -7.76 3.81 -10.71
N GLY A 42 -6.78 4.08 -11.57
CA GLY A 42 -6.67 5.36 -12.28
C GLY A 42 -6.10 6.54 -11.51
N CYS A 43 -5.70 6.40 -10.23
CA CYS A 43 -5.15 7.50 -9.44
C CYS A 43 -3.68 7.88 -9.77
N GLY A 44 -3.02 7.22 -10.74
CA GLY A 44 -1.68 7.59 -11.20
C GLY A 44 -0.52 6.70 -10.73
N LYS A 45 -0.73 5.63 -9.96
CA LYS A 45 0.32 4.73 -9.44
C LYS A 45 1.23 4.13 -10.53
N THR A 46 0.62 3.40 -11.46
CA THR A 46 1.37 2.81 -12.60
C THR A 46 2.04 3.88 -13.47
N THR A 47 1.42 5.05 -13.60
CA THR A 47 2.00 6.20 -14.31
C THR A 47 3.27 6.69 -13.60
N THR A 48 3.21 6.82 -12.27
CA THR A 48 4.37 7.19 -11.43
C THR A 48 5.49 6.16 -11.56
N LEU A 49 5.15 4.86 -11.51
CA LEU A 49 6.13 3.79 -11.68
C LEU A 49 6.78 3.83 -13.07
N ARG A 50 6.00 4.07 -14.15
CA ARG A 50 6.51 4.20 -15.52
C ARG A 50 7.43 5.42 -15.72
N LEU A 51 7.17 6.52 -15.03
CA LEU A 51 8.07 7.69 -15.00
C LEU A 51 9.42 7.33 -14.39
N ILE A 52 9.44 6.66 -13.24
CA ILE A 52 10.67 6.21 -12.56
C ILE A 52 11.41 5.20 -13.45
N ALA A 53 10.69 4.29 -14.10
CA ALA A 53 11.28 3.33 -15.04
C ALA A 53 11.82 3.96 -16.33
N GLY A 54 11.38 5.17 -16.71
CA GLY A 54 11.74 5.83 -17.97
C GLY A 54 10.93 5.36 -19.18
N PHE A 55 9.81 4.68 -18.97
CA PHE A 55 8.86 4.32 -20.03
C PHE A 55 7.91 5.47 -20.40
N LEU A 56 7.90 6.51 -19.60
CA LEU A 56 7.11 7.71 -19.80
C LEU A 56 7.94 8.93 -19.42
N GLU A 57 7.79 10.02 -20.16
CA GLU A 57 8.33 11.32 -19.82
C GLU A 57 7.22 12.22 -19.27
N PRO A 58 7.49 13.05 -18.23
CA PRO A 58 6.50 13.97 -17.71
C PRO A 58 6.33 15.18 -18.66
N ASN A 59 5.14 15.78 -18.67
CA ASN A 59 4.89 17.05 -19.36
C ASN A 59 5.64 18.21 -18.71
N SER A 60 5.79 18.16 -17.36
CA SER A 60 6.65 19.08 -16.61
C SER A 60 7.14 18.40 -15.32
N GLY A 61 8.12 19.02 -14.68
CA GLY A 61 8.77 18.48 -13.48
C GLY A 61 10.03 17.69 -13.78
N LYS A 62 10.59 17.06 -12.74
CA LYS A 62 11.87 16.34 -12.82
C LYS A 62 11.81 15.03 -12.05
N VAL A 63 12.44 14.00 -12.64
CA VAL A 63 12.73 12.72 -11.98
C VAL A 63 14.20 12.72 -11.63
N LEU A 64 14.53 12.62 -10.36
CA LEU A 64 15.89 12.58 -9.86
C LEU A 64 16.20 11.19 -9.30
N LEU A 65 17.39 10.68 -9.56
CA LEU A 65 17.94 9.46 -8.95
C LEU A 65 19.25 9.82 -8.26
N LYS A 66 19.34 9.61 -6.96
CA LYS A 66 20.50 10.03 -6.13
C LYS A 66 20.89 11.49 -6.36
N GLY A 67 19.91 12.37 -6.55
CA GLY A 67 20.11 13.80 -6.83
C GLY A 67 20.41 14.14 -8.29
N GLU A 68 20.70 13.17 -9.15
CA GLU A 68 20.94 13.39 -10.58
C GLU A 68 19.62 13.38 -11.36
N ASN A 69 19.45 14.34 -12.26
CA ASN A 69 18.27 14.40 -13.12
C ASN A 69 18.32 13.33 -14.21
N ILE A 70 17.39 12.38 -14.15
CA ILE A 70 17.25 11.30 -15.11
C ILE A 70 16.01 11.45 -16.02
N THR A 71 15.35 12.62 -16.01
CA THR A 71 14.24 12.91 -16.92
C THR A 71 14.75 12.79 -18.38
N GLY A 72 14.02 12.01 -19.22
CA GLY A 72 14.44 11.73 -20.59
C GLY A 72 15.55 10.66 -20.75
N VAL A 73 16.14 10.15 -19.65
CA VAL A 73 17.07 9.01 -19.74
C VAL A 73 16.29 7.74 -20.06
N PRO A 74 16.62 7.01 -21.14
CA PRO A 74 15.88 5.82 -21.55
C PRO A 74 16.00 4.68 -20.53
N PRO A 75 14.99 3.77 -20.45
CA PRO A 75 14.90 2.70 -19.44
C PRO A 75 16.16 1.85 -19.29
N TYR A 76 16.77 1.45 -20.43
CA TYR A 76 17.92 0.56 -20.42
C TYR A 76 19.23 1.19 -19.88
N LYS A 77 19.24 2.51 -19.63
CA LYS A 77 20.35 3.25 -19.00
C LYS A 77 20.10 3.55 -17.53
N ARG A 78 18.90 3.27 -17.00
CA ARG A 78 18.58 3.49 -15.60
C ARG A 78 18.96 2.24 -14.77
N PRO A 79 19.49 2.38 -13.55
CA PRO A 79 19.79 1.25 -12.67
C PRO A 79 18.53 0.72 -11.97
N VAL A 80 17.43 0.63 -12.71
CA VAL A 80 16.11 0.19 -12.27
C VAL A 80 15.66 -0.99 -13.12
N ASN A 81 15.02 -1.99 -12.49
CA ASN A 81 14.36 -3.06 -13.21
C ASN A 81 12.88 -3.12 -12.84
N THR A 82 12.05 -3.61 -13.78
CA THR A 82 10.59 -3.65 -13.60
C THR A 82 10.08 -5.08 -13.75
N VAL A 83 9.23 -5.50 -12.82
CA VAL A 83 8.37 -6.68 -12.93
C VAL A 83 6.96 -6.18 -13.26
N PHE A 84 6.46 -6.56 -14.42
CA PHE A 84 5.13 -6.18 -14.91
C PHE A 84 4.05 -7.11 -14.38
N GLN A 85 2.81 -6.66 -14.32
CA GLN A 85 1.64 -7.41 -13.88
C GLN A 85 1.48 -8.79 -14.56
N LYS A 86 1.79 -8.89 -15.84
CA LYS A 86 1.76 -10.15 -16.61
C LYS A 86 3.13 -10.85 -16.69
N TYR A 87 4.07 -10.48 -15.79
CA TYR A 87 5.43 -11.02 -15.68
C TYR A 87 6.32 -10.84 -16.93
N ALA A 88 5.77 -10.68 -18.12
CA ALA A 88 6.46 -10.50 -19.40
C ALA A 88 7.62 -11.49 -19.64
N LEU A 89 7.45 -12.76 -19.23
CA LEU A 89 8.42 -13.81 -19.48
C LEU A 89 8.44 -14.17 -20.96
N PHE A 90 9.61 -14.59 -21.45
CA PHE A 90 9.79 -15.08 -22.83
C PHE A 90 9.30 -16.52 -22.90
N PRO A 91 8.15 -16.81 -23.56
CA PRO A 91 7.54 -18.14 -23.50
C PRO A 91 8.32 -19.21 -24.26
N HIS A 92 9.17 -18.82 -25.22
CA HIS A 92 10.01 -19.68 -26.02
C HIS A 92 11.36 -20.00 -25.34
N LEU A 93 11.68 -19.36 -24.23
CA LEU A 93 12.88 -19.58 -23.44
C LEU A 93 12.54 -20.39 -22.19
N ASN A 94 13.48 -21.24 -21.73
CA ASN A 94 13.35 -21.93 -20.45
C ASN A 94 13.63 -20.95 -19.27
N VAL A 95 13.53 -21.44 -18.03
CA VAL A 95 13.76 -20.65 -16.82
C VAL A 95 15.16 -20.05 -16.79
N PHE A 96 16.20 -20.87 -17.05
CA PHE A 96 17.59 -20.39 -17.08
C PHE A 96 17.78 -19.25 -18.08
N GLU A 97 17.29 -19.45 -19.30
CA GLU A 97 17.45 -18.47 -20.38
C GLU A 97 16.68 -17.17 -20.12
N ASN A 98 15.49 -17.25 -19.51
CA ASN A 98 14.77 -16.07 -19.08
C ASN A 98 15.60 -15.24 -18.09
N VAL A 99 16.16 -15.87 -17.06
CA VAL A 99 16.98 -15.19 -16.04
C VAL A 99 18.30 -14.70 -16.61
N ALA A 100 18.97 -15.51 -17.46
CA ALA A 100 20.25 -15.19 -18.09
C ALA A 100 20.17 -14.04 -19.13
N PHE A 101 18.98 -13.74 -19.63
CA PHE A 101 18.79 -12.86 -20.79
C PHE A 101 19.50 -11.49 -20.62
N GLY A 102 19.29 -10.81 -19.51
CA GLY A 102 19.91 -9.50 -19.26
C GLY A 102 21.43 -9.56 -19.11
N LEU A 103 21.95 -10.64 -18.51
CA LEU A 103 23.38 -10.85 -18.34
C LEU A 103 24.10 -11.07 -19.70
N ARG A 104 23.43 -11.79 -20.61
CA ARG A 104 23.94 -11.98 -21.97
C ARG A 104 23.96 -10.69 -22.77
N LEU A 105 22.97 -9.82 -22.61
CA LEU A 105 22.98 -8.48 -23.22
C LEU A 105 24.15 -7.63 -22.71
N LYS A 106 24.55 -7.81 -21.45
CA LYS A 106 25.75 -7.18 -20.85
C LYS A 106 27.05 -7.87 -21.31
N LYS A 107 26.99 -8.88 -22.18
CA LYS A 107 28.14 -9.63 -22.70
C LYS A 107 29.02 -10.25 -21.61
N MET A 108 28.41 -10.71 -20.51
CA MET A 108 29.11 -11.44 -19.48
C MET A 108 29.51 -12.83 -19.98
N ASP A 109 30.57 -13.40 -19.41
CA ASP A 109 30.99 -14.76 -19.74
C ASP A 109 29.99 -15.82 -19.24
N GLU A 110 29.88 -16.94 -19.94
CA GLU A 110 28.89 -17.98 -19.68
C GLU A 110 29.11 -18.69 -18.32
N GLU A 111 30.30 -18.73 -17.79
CA GLU A 111 30.58 -19.33 -16.47
C GLU A 111 30.03 -18.45 -15.37
N THR A 112 30.26 -17.14 -15.43
CA THR A 112 29.68 -16.15 -14.50
C THR A 112 28.16 -16.13 -14.61
N ILE A 113 27.59 -16.19 -15.83
CA ILE A 113 26.13 -16.27 -16.04
C ILE A 113 25.55 -17.50 -15.34
N ARG A 114 26.13 -18.69 -15.54
CA ARG A 114 25.67 -19.93 -14.91
C ARG A 114 25.69 -19.83 -13.39
N ARG A 115 26.73 -19.27 -12.82
CA ARG A 115 26.87 -19.08 -11.36
C ARG A 115 25.81 -18.12 -10.85
N LYS A 116 25.68 -16.92 -11.45
CA LYS A 116 24.69 -15.90 -11.02
C LYS A 116 23.25 -16.41 -11.13
N VAL A 117 22.90 -17.05 -12.24
CA VAL A 117 21.55 -17.58 -12.45
C VAL A 117 21.22 -18.68 -11.43
N ARG A 118 22.14 -19.64 -11.19
CA ARG A 118 21.90 -20.70 -10.19
C ARG A 118 21.71 -20.12 -8.80
N ASN A 119 22.56 -19.21 -8.40
CA ASN A 119 22.43 -18.53 -7.10
C ASN A 119 21.09 -17.79 -6.99
N MET A 120 20.70 -17.06 -8.02
CA MET A 120 19.43 -16.31 -8.03
C MET A 120 18.22 -17.25 -8.00
N LEU A 121 18.25 -18.36 -8.73
CA LEU A 121 17.18 -19.38 -8.68
C LEU A 121 17.09 -20.04 -7.30
N GLU A 122 18.19 -20.22 -6.60
CA GLU A 122 18.19 -20.72 -5.23
C GLU A 122 17.58 -19.68 -4.26
N VAL A 123 17.93 -18.40 -4.40
CA VAL A 123 17.37 -17.27 -3.62
C VAL A 123 15.85 -17.18 -3.75
N VAL A 124 15.29 -17.36 -4.97
CA VAL A 124 13.84 -17.31 -5.18
C VAL A 124 13.15 -18.67 -5.01
N GLY A 125 13.83 -19.69 -4.45
CA GLY A 125 13.25 -21.01 -4.18
C GLY A 125 12.94 -21.85 -5.43
N LEU A 126 13.65 -21.63 -6.54
CA LEU A 126 13.49 -22.35 -7.82
C LEU A 126 14.73 -23.20 -8.19
N LYS A 127 15.50 -23.66 -7.20
CA LYS A 127 16.63 -24.55 -7.41
C LYS A 127 16.22 -25.82 -8.16
N GLY A 128 16.91 -26.15 -9.25
CA GLY A 128 16.62 -27.32 -10.07
C GLY A 128 15.57 -27.11 -11.16
N PHE A 129 15.06 -25.88 -11.32
CA PHE A 129 14.05 -25.55 -12.34
C PHE A 129 14.66 -25.01 -13.65
N GLU A 130 15.97 -24.93 -13.78
CA GLU A 130 16.71 -24.25 -14.85
C GLU A 130 16.23 -24.64 -16.25
N ARG A 131 15.93 -25.93 -16.47
CA ARG A 131 15.56 -26.48 -17.77
C ARG A 131 14.04 -26.48 -18.03
N ARG A 132 13.21 -26.10 -17.05
CA ARG A 132 11.76 -26.14 -17.24
C ARG A 132 11.30 -25.06 -18.21
N SER A 133 10.27 -25.38 -18.99
CA SER A 133 9.55 -24.42 -19.81
C SER A 133 8.65 -23.55 -18.95
N ILE A 134 8.51 -22.27 -19.31
CA ILE A 134 7.62 -21.34 -18.63
C ILE A 134 6.17 -21.82 -18.62
N SER A 135 5.71 -22.46 -19.69
CA SER A 135 4.34 -23.00 -19.80
C SER A 135 4.03 -24.14 -18.82
N GLN A 136 5.05 -24.77 -18.23
CA GLN A 136 4.92 -25.85 -17.26
C GLN A 136 4.93 -25.33 -15.79
N MET A 137 4.95 -24.02 -15.59
CA MET A 137 5.08 -23.41 -14.28
C MET A 137 3.75 -22.80 -13.82
N SER A 138 3.48 -22.88 -12.51
CA SER A 138 2.36 -22.18 -11.90
C SER A 138 2.58 -20.65 -11.94
N GLY A 139 1.51 -19.85 -11.75
CA GLY A 139 1.59 -18.40 -11.74
C GLY A 139 2.62 -17.87 -10.74
N GLY A 140 2.65 -18.39 -9.51
CA GLY A 140 3.66 -17.99 -8.51
C GLY A 140 5.08 -18.40 -8.89
N GLN A 141 5.28 -19.54 -9.55
CA GLN A 141 6.59 -19.92 -10.06
C GLN A 141 7.03 -19.00 -11.22
N GLN A 142 6.11 -18.64 -12.12
CA GLN A 142 6.41 -17.67 -13.18
C GLN A 142 6.78 -16.30 -12.62
N GLN A 143 6.08 -15.85 -11.60
CA GLN A 143 6.40 -14.62 -10.88
C GLN A 143 7.82 -14.66 -10.29
N ARG A 144 8.18 -15.73 -9.58
CA ARG A 144 9.54 -15.93 -9.05
C ARG A 144 10.62 -15.91 -10.15
N VAL A 145 10.34 -16.44 -11.33
CA VAL A 145 11.24 -16.33 -12.49
C VAL A 145 11.38 -14.88 -12.95
N ALA A 146 10.28 -14.12 -13.01
CA ALA A 146 10.32 -12.70 -13.39
C ALA A 146 11.11 -11.86 -12.39
N ILE A 147 10.93 -12.12 -11.10
CA ILE A 147 11.70 -11.47 -10.02
C ILE A 147 13.18 -11.85 -10.16
N ALA A 148 13.52 -13.13 -10.32
CA ALA A 148 14.88 -13.60 -10.52
C ALA A 148 15.55 -12.94 -11.74
N ARG A 149 14.84 -12.85 -12.87
CA ARG A 149 15.32 -12.16 -14.09
C ARG A 149 15.63 -10.67 -13.84
N SER A 150 14.85 -10.04 -13.00
CA SER A 150 15.05 -8.64 -12.65
C SER A 150 16.22 -8.47 -11.66
N LEU A 151 16.26 -9.27 -10.59
CA LEU A 151 17.24 -9.18 -9.52
C LEU A 151 18.66 -9.63 -9.93
N VAL A 152 18.80 -10.61 -10.86
CA VAL A 152 20.11 -11.13 -11.29
C VAL A 152 21.00 -10.05 -11.91
N ASN A 153 20.40 -8.95 -12.38
CA ASN A 153 21.10 -7.80 -12.93
C ASN A 153 21.64 -6.84 -11.87
N GLU A 154 21.36 -7.10 -10.58
CA GLU A 154 21.76 -6.31 -9.42
C GLU A 154 21.32 -4.83 -9.56
N PRO A 155 19.99 -4.57 -9.73
CA PRO A 155 19.50 -3.21 -9.83
C PRO A 155 19.57 -2.51 -8.47
N GLU A 156 19.62 -1.18 -8.47
CA GLU A 156 19.48 -0.39 -7.24
C GLU A 156 18.01 -0.33 -6.78
N ILE A 157 17.08 -0.36 -7.72
CA ILE A 157 15.64 -0.26 -7.47
C ILE A 157 14.92 -1.35 -8.25
N LEU A 158 14.02 -2.07 -7.58
CA LEU A 158 13.06 -2.97 -8.20
C LEU A 158 11.67 -2.36 -8.19
N LEU A 159 11.09 -2.20 -9.37
CA LEU A 159 9.74 -1.71 -9.57
C LEU A 159 8.78 -2.90 -9.79
N LEU A 160 7.68 -2.91 -9.07
CA LEU A 160 6.71 -4.01 -9.06
C LEU A 160 5.30 -3.44 -9.35
N ASP A 161 4.76 -3.72 -10.53
CA ASP A 161 3.46 -3.23 -10.98
C ASP A 161 2.39 -4.31 -10.79
N GLU A 162 1.63 -4.26 -9.69
CA GLU A 162 0.58 -5.21 -9.28
C GLU A 162 0.98 -6.70 -9.44
N PRO A 163 2.15 -7.12 -8.95
CA PRO A 163 2.68 -8.43 -9.29
C PRO A 163 1.89 -9.60 -8.69
N LEU A 164 1.10 -9.38 -7.63
CA LEU A 164 0.35 -10.42 -6.92
C LEU A 164 -1.10 -10.55 -7.38
N GLY A 165 -1.61 -9.63 -8.22
CA GLY A 165 -3.02 -9.54 -8.58
C GLY A 165 -3.60 -10.78 -9.28
N ALA A 166 -2.77 -11.61 -9.92
CA ALA A 166 -3.19 -12.82 -10.64
C ALA A 166 -3.12 -14.11 -9.78
N LEU A 167 -2.72 -14.03 -8.50
CA LEU A 167 -2.54 -15.18 -7.62
C LEU A 167 -3.78 -15.42 -6.76
N ASP A 168 -4.02 -16.70 -6.40
CA ASP A 168 -4.98 -17.06 -5.37
C ASP A 168 -4.55 -16.55 -3.99
N LEU A 169 -5.49 -16.46 -3.04
CA LEU A 169 -5.28 -15.85 -1.73
C LEU A 169 -4.12 -16.49 -0.95
N LYS A 170 -4.03 -17.82 -0.95
CA LYS A 170 -2.98 -18.53 -0.19
C LYS A 170 -1.60 -18.24 -0.76
N LEU A 171 -1.46 -18.39 -2.06
CA LEU A 171 -0.20 -18.13 -2.75
C LEU A 171 0.20 -16.65 -2.68
N ARG A 172 -0.78 -15.74 -2.71
CA ARG A 172 -0.54 -14.31 -2.53
C ARG A 172 0.11 -14.02 -1.17
N LYS A 173 -0.44 -14.56 -0.06
CA LYS A 173 0.14 -14.40 1.28
C LYS A 173 1.56 -14.97 1.41
N GLU A 174 1.81 -16.13 0.81
CA GLU A 174 3.15 -16.71 0.77
C GLU A 174 4.13 -15.79 0.01
N MET A 175 3.70 -15.23 -1.12
CA MET A 175 4.53 -14.33 -1.94
C MET A 175 4.77 -12.96 -1.31
N GLN A 176 3.83 -12.42 -0.52
CA GLN A 176 4.04 -11.19 0.25
C GLN A 176 5.23 -11.35 1.21
N LEU A 177 5.25 -12.42 2.00
CA LEU A 177 6.34 -12.70 2.93
C LEU A 177 7.67 -12.90 2.19
N GLU A 178 7.62 -13.58 1.06
CA GLU A 178 8.80 -13.83 0.22
C GLU A 178 9.38 -12.53 -0.35
N LEU A 179 8.54 -11.63 -0.86
CA LEU A 179 8.98 -10.32 -1.38
C LEU A 179 9.64 -9.47 -0.29
N LYS A 180 9.05 -9.41 0.91
CA LYS A 180 9.62 -8.68 2.05
C LYS A 180 10.96 -9.29 2.48
N ARG A 181 11.08 -10.63 2.50
CA ARG A 181 12.34 -11.34 2.76
C ARG A 181 13.40 -11.01 1.70
N LEU A 182 13.05 -11.12 0.42
CA LEU A 182 13.96 -10.83 -0.69
C LEU A 182 14.48 -9.39 -0.66
N GLN A 183 13.61 -8.41 -0.39
CA GLN A 183 14.01 -7.01 -0.28
C GLN A 183 15.07 -6.81 0.81
N ARG A 184 14.87 -7.40 2.00
CA ARG A 184 15.80 -7.33 3.12
C ARG A 184 17.13 -8.03 2.83
N GLU A 185 17.10 -9.25 2.26
CA GLU A 185 18.29 -10.04 1.93
C GLU A 185 19.14 -9.38 0.84
N MET A 186 18.47 -8.80 -0.19
CA MET A 186 19.15 -8.13 -1.29
C MET A 186 19.59 -6.70 -0.94
N ASN A 187 19.02 -6.11 0.13
CA ASN A 187 19.33 -4.76 0.62
C ASN A 187 19.18 -3.69 -0.48
N ILE A 188 18.10 -3.76 -1.27
CA ILE A 188 17.76 -2.84 -2.37
C ILE A 188 16.41 -2.19 -2.12
N THR A 189 16.11 -1.11 -2.83
CA THR A 189 14.83 -0.41 -2.74
C THR A 189 13.77 -1.11 -3.59
N PHE A 190 12.59 -1.39 -2.99
CA PHE A 190 11.42 -1.86 -3.71
C PHE A 190 10.38 -0.74 -3.80
N ILE A 191 9.86 -0.50 -5.02
CA ILE A 191 8.70 0.37 -5.25
C ILE A 191 7.57 -0.50 -5.78
N TYR A 192 6.56 -0.68 -4.97
CA TYR A 192 5.46 -1.61 -5.17
C TYR A 192 4.18 -0.83 -5.49
N VAL A 193 3.43 -1.25 -6.49
CA VAL A 193 2.12 -0.67 -6.84
C VAL A 193 1.05 -1.72 -6.54
N THR A 194 0.03 -1.33 -5.81
CA THR A 194 -1.15 -2.15 -5.55
C THR A 194 -2.39 -1.28 -5.31
N HIS A 195 -3.55 -1.91 -5.37
CA HIS A 195 -4.81 -1.38 -4.87
C HIS A 195 -5.31 -2.18 -3.65
N ASP A 196 -4.56 -3.20 -3.23
CA ASP A 196 -4.87 -4.05 -2.08
C ASP A 196 -4.25 -3.47 -0.81
N GLN A 197 -5.11 -3.15 0.16
CA GLN A 197 -4.72 -2.54 1.43
C GLN A 197 -3.92 -3.51 2.30
N GLU A 198 -4.32 -4.80 2.34
CA GLU A 198 -3.61 -5.83 3.11
C GLU A 198 -2.15 -5.97 2.64
N GLU A 199 -1.92 -5.93 1.33
CA GLU A 199 -0.56 -5.94 0.75
C GLU A 199 0.27 -4.75 1.23
N ALA A 200 -0.30 -3.53 1.14
CA ALA A 200 0.39 -2.31 1.53
C ALA A 200 0.72 -2.29 3.03
N LEU A 201 -0.24 -2.63 3.89
CA LEU A 201 -0.05 -2.62 5.35
C LEU A 201 0.92 -3.72 5.83
N THR A 202 0.97 -4.88 5.14
CA THR A 202 1.78 -6.02 5.58
C THR A 202 3.25 -5.93 5.15
N MET A 203 3.51 -5.42 3.94
CA MET A 203 4.85 -5.50 3.35
C MET A 203 5.66 -4.21 3.48
N SER A 204 5.03 -3.05 3.54
CA SER A 204 5.72 -1.77 3.38
C SER A 204 6.48 -1.33 4.63
N ASP A 205 7.54 -0.58 4.40
CA ASP A 205 8.13 0.29 5.41
C ASP A 205 7.48 1.68 5.34
N THR A 206 7.13 2.12 4.12
CA THR A 206 6.42 3.38 3.83
C THR A 206 5.28 3.14 2.85
N VAL A 207 4.10 3.67 3.17
CA VAL A 207 2.92 3.68 2.29
C VAL A 207 2.68 5.09 1.79
N VAL A 208 2.49 5.23 0.48
CA VAL A 208 2.11 6.47 -0.21
C VAL A 208 0.68 6.29 -0.72
N VAL A 209 -0.27 6.90 -0.03
CA VAL A 209 -1.69 6.88 -0.45
C VAL A 209 -1.93 7.94 -1.51
N MET A 210 -2.43 7.51 -2.67
CA MET A 210 -2.67 8.37 -3.83
C MET A 210 -4.15 8.42 -4.20
N ASN A 211 -4.63 9.60 -4.57
CA ASN A 211 -5.96 9.79 -5.14
C ASN A 211 -5.98 10.99 -6.10
N GLY A 212 -6.67 10.87 -7.24
CA GLY A 212 -6.82 11.96 -8.21
C GLY A 212 -5.50 12.56 -8.70
N GLY A 213 -4.45 11.73 -8.87
CA GLY A 213 -3.13 12.17 -9.33
C GLY A 213 -2.27 12.88 -8.28
N LYS A 214 -2.69 12.89 -7.02
CA LYS A 214 -2.02 13.56 -5.90
C LYS A 214 -1.74 12.57 -4.77
N VAL A 215 -0.70 12.87 -3.98
CA VAL A 215 -0.44 12.19 -2.71
C VAL A 215 -1.41 12.74 -1.66
N GLN A 216 -2.11 11.84 -0.98
CA GLN A 216 -3.02 12.16 0.12
C GLN A 216 -2.29 12.08 1.46
N GLN A 217 -1.48 11.03 1.65
CA GLN A 217 -0.70 10.82 2.85
C GLN A 217 0.52 9.95 2.55
N ILE A 218 1.61 10.17 3.28
CA ILE A 218 2.80 9.31 3.34
C ILE A 218 3.06 9.04 4.82
N GLY A 219 3.32 7.77 5.16
CA GLY A 219 3.63 7.36 6.53
C GLY A 219 3.94 5.86 6.61
N THR A 220 4.23 5.40 7.82
CA THR A 220 4.29 3.96 8.09
C THR A 220 2.91 3.32 7.95
N PRO A 221 2.81 1.99 7.79
CA PRO A 221 1.51 1.31 7.80
C PRO A 221 0.65 1.67 9.02
N GLU A 222 1.26 1.73 10.19
CA GLU A 222 0.59 2.09 11.44
C GLU A 222 0.07 3.53 11.41
N ASP A 223 0.88 4.51 10.94
CA ASP A 223 0.46 5.91 10.82
C ASP A 223 -0.72 6.09 9.86
N ILE A 224 -0.67 5.36 8.73
CA ILE A 224 -1.73 5.46 7.71
C ILE A 224 -3.04 4.88 8.22
N TYR A 225 -2.99 3.81 9.02
CA TYR A 225 -4.18 3.16 9.57
C TYR A 225 -4.76 3.91 10.78
N ASN A 226 -3.92 4.26 11.74
CA ASN A 226 -4.34 4.82 13.03
C ASN A 226 -4.53 6.35 12.97
N GLU A 227 -3.73 7.06 12.15
CA GLU A 227 -3.71 8.54 12.07
C GLU A 227 -3.99 9.03 10.64
N PRO A 228 -5.15 8.68 10.04
CA PRO A 228 -5.48 9.13 8.69
C PRO A 228 -5.63 10.66 8.65
N LYS A 229 -5.01 11.32 7.64
CA LYS A 229 -5.04 12.78 7.51
C LYS A 229 -6.37 13.35 7.04
N ASN A 230 -7.20 12.54 6.39
CA ASN A 230 -8.51 12.95 5.87
C ASN A 230 -9.45 11.75 5.74
N ALA A 231 -10.73 12.04 5.54
CA ALA A 231 -11.78 11.03 5.42
C ALA A 231 -11.54 10.02 4.28
N PHE A 232 -10.94 10.47 3.17
CA PHE A 232 -10.61 9.57 2.07
C PHE A 232 -9.60 8.50 2.51
N VAL A 233 -8.53 8.89 3.21
CA VAL A 233 -7.52 7.92 3.70
C VAL A 233 -8.14 6.98 4.73
N ALA A 234 -8.94 7.50 5.67
CA ALA A 234 -9.61 6.71 6.69
C ALA A 234 -10.50 5.61 6.09
N ASP A 235 -11.36 5.99 5.14
CA ASP A 235 -12.32 5.09 4.45
C ASP A 235 -11.62 4.15 3.46
N PHE A 236 -10.57 4.63 2.78
CA PHE A 236 -9.86 3.83 1.79
C PHE A 236 -8.96 2.75 2.41
N ILE A 237 -8.42 2.94 3.62
CA ILE A 237 -7.46 1.99 4.23
C ILE A 237 -8.14 0.88 5.03
N GLY A 238 -9.38 1.04 5.40
CA GLY A 238 -10.16 0.07 6.15
C GLY A 238 -11.50 0.65 6.54
N ASP A 239 -12.39 -0.21 6.98
CA ASP A 239 -13.69 0.24 7.45
C ASP A 239 -13.54 1.26 8.58
N SER A 240 -14.39 2.29 8.56
CA SER A 240 -14.30 3.40 9.53
C SER A 240 -15.67 3.98 9.84
N ASN A 241 -15.91 4.27 11.09
CA ASN A 241 -16.99 5.16 11.50
C ASN A 241 -16.46 6.60 11.47
N ILE A 242 -16.84 7.38 10.43
CA ILE A 242 -16.45 8.79 10.31
C ILE A 242 -17.64 9.64 10.67
N VAL A 243 -17.55 10.41 11.75
CA VAL A 243 -18.63 11.22 12.30
C VAL A 243 -18.23 12.69 12.41
N ASP A 244 -19.17 13.60 12.19
CA ASP A 244 -18.95 15.02 12.47
C ASP A 244 -18.95 15.24 13.99
N GLY A 245 -18.00 16.05 14.45
CA GLY A 245 -17.83 16.37 15.86
C GLY A 245 -17.38 17.81 16.09
N VAL A 246 -17.26 18.17 17.35
CA VAL A 246 -16.74 19.49 17.80
C VAL A 246 -15.64 19.26 18.81
N MET A 247 -14.46 19.77 18.51
CA MET A 247 -13.33 19.79 19.43
C MET A 247 -13.49 20.97 20.39
N HIS A 248 -13.90 20.71 21.63
CA HIS A 248 -14.14 21.78 22.61
C HIS A 248 -12.85 22.41 23.11
N ARG A 249 -11.84 21.58 23.30
CA ARG A 249 -10.47 21.90 23.73
C ARG A 249 -9.57 20.70 23.52
N ASP A 250 -8.29 20.84 23.71
CA ASP A 250 -7.36 19.72 23.73
C ASP A 250 -7.88 18.59 24.64
N PHE A 251 -7.84 17.37 24.15
CA PHE A 251 -8.26 16.14 24.85
C PHE A 251 -9.77 16.01 25.13
N LEU A 252 -10.63 16.82 24.47
CA LEU A 252 -12.09 16.71 24.63
C LEU A 252 -12.82 17.02 23.33
N VAL A 253 -13.53 16.03 22.80
CA VAL A 253 -14.35 16.12 21.59
C VAL A 253 -15.78 15.70 21.90
N SER A 254 -16.77 16.26 21.21
CA SER A 254 -18.14 15.74 21.22
C SER A 254 -18.57 15.28 19.83
N PHE A 255 -19.26 14.16 19.79
CA PHE A 255 -19.94 13.61 18.63
C PHE A 255 -21.13 12.76 19.07
N SER A 256 -22.11 12.54 18.20
CA SER A 256 -23.35 11.80 18.53
C SER A 256 -23.97 12.24 19.85
N GLY A 257 -23.95 13.55 20.15
CA GLY A 257 -24.56 14.11 21.36
C GLY A 257 -23.83 13.86 22.69
N VAL A 258 -22.66 13.22 22.67
CA VAL A 258 -21.88 12.86 23.87
C VAL A 258 -20.47 13.44 23.82
N GLU A 259 -19.93 13.84 24.98
CA GLU A 259 -18.55 14.26 25.14
C GLU A 259 -17.64 13.06 25.42
N PHE A 260 -16.51 13.00 24.70
CA PHE A 260 -15.49 11.94 24.82
C PHE A 260 -14.14 12.55 25.14
N PRO A 261 -13.40 12.01 26.11
CA PRO A 261 -11.98 12.28 26.21
C PRO A 261 -11.26 11.67 25.00
N CYS A 262 -10.25 12.36 24.46
CA CYS A 262 -9.40 11.90 23.37
C CYS A 262 -7.93 12.22 23.65
N VAL A 263 -7.01 11.80 22.80
CA VAL A 263 -5.58 12.10 22.94
C VAL A 263 -5.10 13.22 22.02
N ASP A 264 -5.97 13.67 21.12
CA ASP A 264 -5.67 14.70 20.13
C ASP A 264 -5.60 16.10 20.73
N ARG A 265 -4.76 16.94 20.14
CA ARG A 265 -4.52 18.33 20.55
C ARG A 265 -4.14 19.21 19.36
N GLY A 266 -4.12 20.52 19.57
CA GLY A 266 -3.69 21.48 18.55
C GLY A 266 -4.81 21.96 17.63
N PHE A 267 -6.05 21.66 17.96
CA PHE A 267 -7.25 22.20 17.30
C PHE A 267 -7.68 23.51 17.98
N ALA A 268 -8.36 24.37 17.21
CA ALA A 268 -8.97 25.55 17.78
C ALA A 268 -10.14 25.16 18.71
N ARG A 269 -10.41 26.02 19.72
CA ARG A 269 -11.54 25.81 20.60
C ARG A 269 -12.85 25.87 19.83
N GLU A 270 -13.77 24.93 20.10
CA GLU A 270 -15.08 24.79 19.42
C GLU A 270 -14.93 24.59 17.90
N GLN A 271 -13.84 23.94 17.47
CA GLN A 271 -13.60 23.67 16.07
C GLN A 271 -14.45 22.48 15.59
N SER A 272 -15.14 22.67 14.45
CA SER A 272 -15.78 21.57 13.74
C SER A 272 -14.71 20.63 13.17
N VAL A 273 -14.84 19.33 13.46
CA VAL A 273 -13.89 18.29 13.12
C VAL A 273 -14.60 17.07 12.56
N GLN A 274 -13.85 16.16 11.97
CA GLN A 274 -14.29 14.79 11.70
C GLN A 274 -13.59 13.84 12.66
N VAL A 275 -14.37 12.95 13.25
CA VAL A 275 -13.91 11.93 14.20
C VAL A 275 -13.91 10.60 13.49
N VAL A 276 -12.83 9.86 13.59
CA VAL A 276 -12.69 8.49 13.09
C VAL A 276 -12.64 7.55 14.27
N VAL A 277 -13.45 6.50 14.22
CA VAL A 277 -13.41 5.36 15.15
C VAL A 277 -13.42 4.08 14.33
N ARG A 278 -12.43 3.22 14.55
CA ARG A 278 -12.36 1.93 13.85
C ARG A 278 -13.42 0.98 14.41
N PRO A 279 -14.04 0.13 13.56
CA PRO A 279 -15.08 -0.81 14.00
C PRO A 279 -14.62 -1.78 15.10
N GLU A 280 -13.37 -2.20 15.08
CA GLU A 280 -12.74 -3.10 16.06
C GLU A 280 -12.44 -2.44 17.41
N ASP A 281 -12.38 -1.10 17.45
CA ASP A 281 -12.07 -0.32 18.65
C ASP A 281 -13.32 0.00 19.48
N ILE A 282 -14.50 -0.36 18.98
CA ILE A 282 -15.76 -0.19 19.69
C ILE A 282 -16.06 -1.42 20.55
N GLU A 283 -15.98 -1.26 21.85
CA GLU A 283 -16.30 -2.33 22.78
C GLU A 283 -17.81 -2.42 23.00
N VAL A 284 -18.36 -3.63 22.78
CA VAL A 284 -19.76 -3.93 23.05
C VAL A 284 -19.95 -4.24 24.53
N VAL A 285 -20.72 -3.42 25.23
CA VAL A 285 -21.01 -3.51 26.66
C VAL A 285 -22.51 -3.54 26.92
N SER A 286 -22.91 -3.61 28.20
CA SER A 286 -24.32 -3.43 28.54
C SER A 286 -24.79 -1.98 28.26
N PRO A 287 -26.07 -1.74 27.94
CA PRO A 287 -26.58 -0.38 27.67
C PRO A 287 -26.29 0.65 28.77
N VAL A 288 -26.17 0.19 30.02
CA VAL A 288 -25.90 1.08 31.20
C VAL A 288 -24.42 1.48 31.27
N GLU A 289 -23.52 0.67 30.71
CA GLU A 289 -22.07 0.90 30.74
C GLU A 289 -21.54 1.60 29.48
N GLY A 290 -22.37 1.69 28.42
CA GLY A 290 -22.01 2.33 27.16
C GLY A 290 -22.06 3.84 27.24
N GLN A 291 -21.17 4.50 26.52
CA GLN A 291 -21.22 5.95 26.29
C GLN A 291 -22.29 6.28 25.22
N LEU A 292 -22.44 5.40 24.25
CA LEU A 292 -23.50 5.43 23.25
C LEU A 292 -24.38 4.17 23.42
N VAL A 293 -25.66 4.27 23.07
CA VAL A 293 -26.61 3.15 23.13
C VAL A 293 -27.28 3.04 21.78
N GLY A 294 -27.26 1.84 21.20
CA GLY A 294 -27.83 1.60 19.88
C GLY A 294 -28.58 0.26 19.81
N VAL A 295 -29.32 0.10 18.72
CA VAL A 295 -30.05 -1.14 18.39
C VAL A 295 -29.33 -1.84 17.25
N VAL A 296 -29.03 -3.12 17.43
CA VAL A 296 -28.40 -3.95 16.40
C VAL A 296 -29.39 -4.22 15.28
N ASN A 297 -29.10 -3.76 14.07
CA ASN A 297 -29.93 -3.95 12.87
C ASN A 297 -29.57 -5.25 12.15
N ASP A 298 -28.27 -5.52 11.97
CA ASP A 298 -27.78 -6.70 11.25
C ASP A 298 -26.49 -7.24 11.88
N VAL A 299 -26.23 -8.53 11.68
CA VAL A 299 -25.05 -9.25 12.19
C VAL A 299 -24.55 -10.23 11.14
N ILE A 300 -23.33 -10.02 10.65
CA ILE A 300 -22.71 -10.83 9.60
C ILE A 300 -21.48 -11.54 10.16
N PHE A 301 -21.42 -12.86 10.04
CA PHE A 301 -20.22 -13.62 10.45
C PHE A 301 -19.13 -13.58 9.36
N LYS A 302 -17.97 -13.01 9.68
CA LYS A 302 -16.81 -12.87 8.79
C LYS A 302 -15.68 -13.90 9.05
N GLY A 303 -15.95 -14.92 9.85
CA GLY A 303 -14.98 -15.98 10.20
C GLY A 303 -14.27 -15.71 11.52
N VAL A 304 -13.53 -14.63 11.65
CA VAL A 304 -12.76 -14.26 12.85
C VAL A 304 -13.51 -13.31 13.78
N HIS A 305 -14.48 -12.57 13.26
CA HIS A 305 -15.33 -11.64 14.01
C HIS A 305 -16.74 -11.61 13.41
N PHE A 306 -17.65 -10.97 14.13
CA PHE A 306 -18.96 -10.57 13.65
C PHE A 306 -18.89 -9.08 13.26
N GLU A 307 -19.38 -8.75 12.09
CA GLU A 307 -19.65 -7.40 11.63
C GLU A 307 -21.08 -7.06 12.00
N MET A 308 -21.27 -6.00 12.76
CA MET A 308 -22.57 -5.59 13.28
C MET A 308 -22.89 -4.17 12.83
N HIS A 309 -24.10 -3.99 12.29
CA HIS A 309 -24.64 -2.69 11.95
C HIS A 309 -25.58 -2.24 13.07
N VAL A 310 -25.24 -1.15 13.74
CA VAL A 310 -25.92 -0.66 14.95
C VAL A 310 -26.47 0.73 14.71
N GLU A 311 -27.78 0.91 14.84
CA GLU A 311 -28.43 2.22 14.74
C GLU A 311 -28.33 2.95 16.08
N CYS A 312 -27.69 4.13 16.07
CA CYS A 312 -27.56 4.98 17.25
C CYS A 312 -27.73 6.45 16.84
N GLU A 313 -28.66 7.18 17.48
CA GLU A 313 -28.94 8.59 17.24
C GLU A 313 -29.19 8.94 15.74
N GLY A 314 -29.93 8.08 15.03
CA GLY A 314 -30.25 8.27 13.61
C GLY A 314 -29.08 8.02 12.64
N ARG A 315 -28.05 7.34 13.12
CA ARG A 315 -26.86 6.99 12.35
C ARG A 315 -26.51 5.52 12.53
N GLU A 316 -26.06 4.90 11.45
CA GLU A 316 -25.50 3.56 11.45
C GLU A 316 -24.03 3.58 11.89
N TRP A 317 -23.70 2.71 12.84
CA TRP A 317 -22.35 2.41 13.30
C TRP A 317 -21.98 0.99 12.89
N LEU A 318 -20.78 0.82 12.35
CA LEU A 318 -20.19 -0.46 12.05
C LEU A 318 -19.30 -0.89 13.23
N ILE A 319 -19.49 -2.12 13.71
CA ILE A 319 -18.73 -2.69 14.83
C ILE A 319 -18.18 -4.06 14.45
N HIS A 320 -16.91 -4.31 14.73
CA HIS A 320 -16.29 -5.62 14.64
C HIS A 320 -16.10 -6.20 16.04
N SER A 321 -16.73 -7.33 16.32
CA SER A 321 -16.65 -7.96 17.65
C SER A 321 -16.54 -9.48 17.56
N THR A 322 -15.80 -10.09 18.48
CA THR A 322 -15.77 -11.54 18.66
C THR A 322 -17.02 -12.06 19.37
N ARG A 323 -17.80 -11.18 20.01
CA ARG A 323 -19.09 -11.48 20.62
C ARG A 323 -20.21 -11.25 19.61
N ALA A 324 -21.05 -12.25 19.41
CA ALA A 324 -22.28 -12.10 18.64
C ALA A 324 -23.37 -11.42 19.47
N CYS A 325 -24.10 -10.49 18.85
CA CYS A 325 -25.37 -9.97 19.34
C CYS A 325 -26.50 -10.46 18.42
N THR A 326 -27.73 -10.24 18.81
CA THR A 326 -28.89 -10.59 17.96
C THR A 326 -29.51 -9.33 17.36
N PRO A 327 -30.00 -9.39 16.09
CA PRO A 327 -30.77 -8.29 15.54
C PRO A 327 -31.95 -7.91 16.45
N GLY A 328 -32.13 -6.60 16.70
CA GLY A 328 -33.12 -6.06 17.65
C GLY A 328 -32.60 -5.92 19.09
N GLU A 329 -31.43 -6.45 19.41
CA GLU A 329 -30.79 -6.27 20.72
C GLU A 329 -30.33 -4.82 20.91
N THR A 330 -30.60 -4.26 22.10
CA THR A 330 -30.06 -2.95 22.49
C THR A 330 -28.72 -3.16 23.19
N ILE A 331 -27.67 -2.54 22.68
CA ILE A 331 -26.31 -2.64 23.21
C ILE A 331 -25.76 -1.27 23.63
N GLY A 332 -24.80 -1.29 24.55
CA GLY A 332 -23.94 -0.15 24.85
C GLY A 332 -22.66 -0.25 24.01
N MET A 333 -22.18 0.90 23.54
CA MET A 333 -20.90 1.07 22.84
C MET A 333 -19.98 1.88 23.73
N ARG A 334 -18.77 1.38 23.98
CA ARG A 334 -17.74 2.07 24.73
C ARG A 334 -16.51 2.28 23.84
N ILE A 335 -16.02 3.51 23.81
CA ILE A 335 -14.88 3.93 22.98
C ILE A 335 -13.86 4.56 23.92
N GLY A 336 -12.63 4.06 23.90
CA GLY A 336 -11.55 4.60 24.73
C GLY A 336 -10.94 5.87 24.11
N PRO A 337 -10.21 6.66 24.91
CA PRO A 337 -9.61 7.91 24.44
C PRO A 337 -8.56 7.74 23.34
N ASN A 338 -7.89 6.59 23.29
CA ASN A 338 -6.85 6.28 22.30
C ASN A 338 -7.43 5.75 20.97
N GLU A 339 -8.67 5.33 20.97
CA GLU A 339 -9.39 4.78 19.83
C GLU A 339 -10.15 5.86 19.03
N ILE A 340 -10.05 7.11 19.46
CA ILE A 340 -10.65 8.26 18.80
C ILE A 340 -9.56 9.05 18.08
N HIS A 341 -9.66 9.17 16.77
CA HIS A 341 -8.76 10.01 15.98
C HIS A 341 -9.50 11.22 15.39
N ILE A 342 -8.90 12.40 15.50
CA ILE A 342 -9.51 13.67 15.08
C ILE A 342 -8.85 14.18 13.80
N MET A 343 -9.67 14.42 12.79
CA MET A 343 -9.23 15.03 11.53
C MET A 343 -9.81 16.44 11.38
N ALA A 344 -9.02 17.33 10.78
CA ALA A 344 -9.56 18.61 10.32
C ALA A 344 -10.63 18.35 9.23
N ARG A 345 -11.74 19.06 9.31
CA ARG A 345 -12.77 18.99 8.26
C ARG A 345 -12.17 19.52 6.96
N SER A 346 -12.13 18.70 5.91
CA SER A 346 -11.76 19.16 4.59
C SER A 346 -12.79 20.17 4.12
N GLU A 347 -12.39 21.40 3.83
CA GLU A 347 -13.22 22.32 3.07
C GLU A 347 -13.43 21.68 1.68
N GLY A 348 -14.68 21.32 1.35
CA GLY A 348 -15.10 20.64 0.13
C GLY A 348 -14.87 21.47 -1.14
#